data_637b6f15d32dc2de72c4659d90e0b7ea
#
_entry.id   637b6f15d32dc2de72c4659d90e0b7ea
#
_cell.length_a   1.000
_cell.length_b   1.000
_cell.length_c   1.000
_cell.angle_alpha   90.00
_cell.angle_beta   90.00
_cell.angle_gamma   90.00
#
_symmetry.space_group_name_H-M   'P 1'
#
loop_
_entity.id
_entity.type
_entity.pdbx_description
1 polymer ?
#
loop_
_entity_poly.entity_id
_entity_poly.type
_entity_poly.pdbx_seq_one_letter_code
_entity_poly.pdbx_strand_id
1 'polypeptide(L)'
;MSKLRRVTTVITAVVIAVTAQYAVAQTSRPPDQKSLDRGRYLLKIAGCNDCHTPGYMQSGGKVDEKQWLTGGGQLGWRGPWGTTYPANLRLYMQKLTEDQWVKIAHTAEFRPPMPWFALHDMTTQDLRAIYRFTRYLGAAGEPAPAYLPPGQEPQGPFVLFPAPPK
;
A
#
# COMPACT_ATOMS: atom_id res chain seq x y z
N MET A 1 13.92 50.23 -33.12
CA MET A 1 12.82 49.30 -32.69
C MET A 1 13.27 47.87 -32.52
N SER A 2 14.46 47.42 -32.97
CA SER A 2 14.90 45.98 -32.86
C SER A 2 15.51 45.57 -31.53
N LYS A 3 16.09 46.48 -30.75
CA LYS A 3 16.75 46.15 -29.46
C LYS A 3 15.76 45.85 -28.33
N LEU A 4 14.56 46.46 -28.34
CA LEU A 4 13.56 46.22 -27.29
C LEU A 4 12.92 44.84 -27.40
N ARG A 5 12.70 44.32 -28.61
CA ARG A 5 12.13 42.99 -28.85
C ARG A 5 13.04 41.84 -28.38
N ARG A 6 14.37 42.00 -28.48
CA ARG A 6 15.33 40.98 -28.07
C ARG A 6 15.44 40.84 -26.54
N VAL A 7 15.30 41.92 -25.79
CA VAL A 7 15.36 41.93 -24.31
C VAL A 7 14.11 41.26 -23.75
N THR A 8 12.92 41.53 -24.30
CA THR A 8 11.65 40.92 -23.84
C THR A 8 11.64 39.40 -24.02
N THR A 9 12.14 38.91 -25.15
CA THR A 9 12.19 37.47 -25.44
C THR A 9 13.14 36.69 -24.49
N VAL A 10 14.28 37.30 -24.14
CA VAL A 10 15.24 36.68 -23.23
C VAL A 10 14.71 36.60 -21.79
N ILE A 11 14.01 37.66 -21.32
CA ILE A 11 13.43 37.68 -19.97
C ILE A 11 12.32 36.64 -19.84
N THR A 12 11.47 36.48 -20.86
CA THR A 12 10.38 35.48 -20.83
C THR A 12 10.92 34.06 -20.81
N ALA A 13 11.98 33.76 -21.56
CA ALA A 13 12.59 32.43 -21.57
C ALA A 13 13.26 32.06 -20.22
N VAL A 14 13.90 33.03 -19.55
CA VAL A 14 14.53 32.82 -18.25
C VAL A 14 13.49 32.58 -17.15
N VAL A 15 12.36 33.29 -17.15
CA VAL A 15 11.29 33.10 -16.16
C VAL A 15 10.64 31.73 -16.31
N ILE A 16 10.41 31.24 -17.53
CA ILE A 16 9.84 29.91 -17.76
C ILE A 16 10.81 28.80 -17.31
N ALA A 17 12.11 28.94 -17.54
CA ALA A 17 13.11 27.96 -17.11
C ALA A 17 13.24 27.86 -15.59
N VAL A 18 13.13 28.98 -14.87
CA VAL A 18 13.21 29.02 -13.40
C VAL A 18 11.96 28.39 -12.77
N THR A 19 10.75 28.64 -13.31
CA THR A 19 9.53 28.03 -12.77
C THR A 19 9.47 26.52 -12.99
N ALA A 20 10.01 25.99 -14.08
CA ALA A 20 10.09 24.55 -14.33
C ALA A 20 11.03 23.83 -13.34
N GLN A 21 12.09 24.46 -12.89
CA GLN A 21 13.00 23.89 -11.90
C GLN A 21 12.39 23.82 -10.49
N TYR A 22 11.54 24.74 -10.10
CA TYR A 22 10.83 24.70 -8.81
C TYR A 22 9.78 23.58 -8.74
N ALA A 23 9.16 23.20 -9.85
CA ALA A 23 8.17 22.12 -9.88
C ALA A 23 8.78 20.72 -9.70
N VAL A 24 10.04 20.51 -10.08
CA VAL A 24 10.75 19.22 -9.94
C VAL A 24 11.32 19.00 -8.54
N ALA A 25 11.59 20.05 -7.78
CA ALA A 25 12.21 19.97 -6.46
C ALA A 25 11.26 19.57 -5.32
N GLN A 26 9.96 19.40 -5.58
CA GLN A 26 8.98 19.05 -4.54
C GLN A 26 8.75 17.54 -4.36
N THR A 27 9.42 16.66 -5.09
CA THR A 27 9.02 15.25 -5.19
C THR A 27 9.85 14.23 -4.42
N SER A 28 10.83 14.59 -3.61
CA SER A 28 11.60 13.54 -2.89
C SER A 28 12.27 14.01 -1.60
N ARG A 29 11.49 14.48 -0.63
CA ARG A 29 12.01 14.44 0.72
C ARG A 29 11.91 12.99 1.21
N PRO A 30 13.02 12.33 1.59
CA PRO A 30 12.91 11.00 2.20
C PRO A 30 11.97 11.07 3.41
N PRO A 31 11.14 10.04 3.64
CA PRO A 31 10.26 10.02 4.79
C PRO A 31 11.11 10.16 6.06
N ASP A 32 10.68 11.00 7.00
CA ASP A 32 11.37 11.16 8.27
C ASP A 32 11.31 9.85 9.08
N GLN A 33 12.34 9.58 9.86
CA GLN A 33 12.48 8.33 10.62
C GLN A 33 11.29 8.10 11.55
N LYS A 34 10.73 9.15 12.17
CA LYS A 34 9.56 9.06 13.04
C LYS A 34 8.34 8.52 12.31
N SER A 35 8.12 8.93 11.06
CA SER A 35 7.03 8.41 10.21
C SER A 35 7.25 6.95 9.86
N LEU A 36 8.47 6.54 9.56
CA LEU A 36 8.81 5.14 9.28
C LEU A 36 8.58 4.26 10.51
N ASP A 37 9.05 4.68 11.68
CA ASP A 37 8.88 3.94 12.94
C ASP A 37 7.40 3.82 13.31
N ARG A 38 6.61 4.87 13.09
CA ARG A 38 5.15 4.84 13.29
C ARG A 38 4.49 3.84 12.34
N GLY A 39 4.83 3.85 11.07
CA GLY A 39 4.29 2.91 10.08
C GLY A 39 4.65 1.46 10.42
N ARG A 40 5.90 1.19 10.78
CA ARG A 40 6.36 -0.12 11.26
C ARG A 40 5.55 -0.61 12.45
N TYR A 41 5.35 0.24 13.44
CA TYR A 41 4.58 -0.07 14.63
C TYR A 41 3.13 -0.41 14.28
N LEU A 42 2.47 0.42 13.46
CA LEU A 42 1.08 0.23 13.06
C LEU A 42 0.87 -1.09 12.31
N LEU A 43 1.74 -1.44 11.39
CA LEU A 43 1.66 -2.70 10.63
C LEU A 43 1.71 -3.94 11.53
N LYS A 44 2.38 -3.83 12.68
CA LYS A 44 2.42 -4.90 13.69
C LYS A 44 1.14 -4.93 14.51
N ILE A 45 0.75 -3.79 15.12
CA ILE A 45 -0.35 -3.80 16.10
C ILE A 45 -1.75 -3.85 15.47
N ALA A 46 -1.89 -3.38 14.23
CA ALA A 46 -3.14 -3.47 13.48
C ALA A 46 -3.29 -4.80 12.72
N GLY A 47 -2.37 -5.76 12.91
CA GLY A 47 -2.46 -7.11 12.33
C GLY A 47 -2.26 -7.19 10.81
N CYS A 48 -1.72 -6.16 10.17
CA CYS A 48 -1.52 -6.17 8.71
C CYS A 48 -0.62 -7.34 8.27
N ASN A 49 0.44 -7.60 9.04
CA ASN A 49 1.38 -8.68 8.76
C ASN A 49 0.74 -10.05 8.91
N ASP A 50 -0.30 -10.22 9.72
CA ASP A 50 -0.91 -11.52 9.98
C ASP A 50 -1.41 -12.18 8.70
N CYS A 51 -1.94 -11.38 7.79
CA CYS A 51 -2.42 -11.84 6.50
C CYS A 51 -1.47 -11.50 5.34
N HIS A 52 -0.83 -10.32 5.38
CA HIS A 52 -0.05 -9.80 4.25
C HIS A 52 1.45 -10.13 4.27
N THR A 53 1.89 -10.96 5.24
CA THR A 53 3.27 -11.46 5.34
C THR A 53 3.27 -12.98 5.49
N PRO A 54 3.87 -13.73 4.55
CA PRO A 54 3.85 -15.19 4.61
C PRO A 54 4.48 -15.72 5.90
N GLY A 55 3.80 -16.64 6.57
CA GLY A 55 4.30 -17.29 7.77
C GLY A 55 4.34 -16.43 9.04
N TYR A 56 3.84 -15.20 9.02
CA TYR A 56 3.93 -14.28 10.16
C TYR A 56 3.20 -14.80 11.41
N MET A 57 1.95 -15.20 11.29
CA MET A 57 1.18 -15.77 12.41
C MET A 57 1.79 -17.08 12.90
N GLN A 58 2.19 -17.97 11.98
CA GLN A 58 2.73 -19.30 12.32
C GLN A 58 4.06 -19.21 13.07
N SER A 59 4.84 -18.16 12.83
CA SER A 59 6.13 -17.92 13.51
C SER A 59 6.00 -17.08 14.78
N GLY A 60 4.77 -16.66 15.17
CA GLY A 60 4.58 -15.71 16.26
C GLY A 60 5.23 -14.34 15.98
N GLY A 61 5.14 -13.89 14.74
CA GLY A 61 5.69 -12.61 14.29
C GLY A 61 7.19 -12.59 14.00
N LYS A 62 7.85 -13.76 13.99
CA LYS A 62 9.31 -13.89 13.80
C LYS A 62 9.67 -14.03 12.31
N VAL A 63 9.27 -13.06 11.51
CA VAL A 63 9.61 -12.94 10.08
C VAL A 63 10.51 -11.73 9.87
N ASP A 64 11.58 -11.87 9.08
CA ASP A 64 12.46 -10.76 8.73
C ASP A 64 11.65 -9.63 8.09
N GLU A 65 11.88 -8.39 8.53
CA GLU A 65 11.19 -7.20 8.03
C GLU A 65 11.29 -7.05 6.50
N LYS A 66 12.38 -7.53 5.91
CA LYS A 66 12.57 -7.54 4.46
C LYS A 66 11.53 -8.38 3.71
N GLN A 67 10.87 -9.32 4.39
CA GLN A 67 9.83 -10.18 3.84
C GLN A 67 8.41 -9.68 4.15
N TRP A 68 8.26 -8.61 4.94
CA TRP A 68 6.96 -8.10 5.31
C TRP A 68 6.17 -7.60 4.10
N LEU A 69 4.85 -7.76 4.17
CA LEU A 69 3.86 -7.20 3.24
C LEU A 69 3.96 -7.72 1.79
N THR A 70 4.64 -8.85 1.59
CA THR A 70 4.77 -9.48 0.27
C THR A 70 3.54 -10.31 -0.13
N GLY A 71 2.44 -10.22 0.64
CA GLY A 71 1.20 -10.95 0.43
C GLY A 71 1.08 -12.20 1.28
N GLY A 72 -0.03 -12.92 1.18
CA GLY A 72 -0.26 -14.17 1.90
C GLY A 72 0.37 -15.41 1.26
N GLY A 73 1.17 -15.25 0.21
CA GLY A 73 1.65 -16.36 -0.60
C GLY A 73 0.49 -17.09 -1.26
N GLN A 74 0.48 -18.42 -1.20
CA GLN A 74 -0.59 -19.27 -1.73
C GLN A 74 -1.70 -19.56 -0.70
N LEU A 75 -1.63 -19.01 0.53
CA LEU A 75 -2.64 -19.25 1.56
C LEU A 75 -3.92 -18.47 1.25
N GLY A 76 -4.99 -19.20 0.95
CA GLY A 76 -6.31 -18.66 0.73
C GLY A 76 -7.13 -18.53 2.03
N TRP A 77 -8.07 -17.59 2.03
CA TRP A 77 -9.05 -17.38 3.10
C TRP A 77 -10.44 -17.67 2.52
N ARG A 78 -10.97 -18.85 2.83
CA ARG A 78 -12.19 -19.38 2.23
C ARG A 78 -13.38 -19.25 3.16
N GLY A 79 -14.50 -18.79 2.61
CA GLY A 79 -15.77 -18.69 3.31
C GLY A 79 -16.94 -18.66 2.36
N PRO A 80 -18.14 -18.26 2.81
CA PRO A 80 -19.32 -18.11 1.96
C PRO A 80 -19.12 -17.15 0.77
N TRP A 81 -18.15 -16.23 0.90
CA TRP A 81 -17.77 -15.26 -0.14
C TRP A 81 -16.85 -15.82 -1.24
N GLY A 82 -16.45 -17.09 -1.18
CA GLY A 82 -15.41 -17.67 -2.02
C GLY A 82 -14.05 -17.73 -1.34
N THR A 83 -12.96 -17.67 -2.11
CA THR A 83 -11.59 -17.66 -1.58
C THR A 83 -10.89 -16.36 -1.92
N THR A 84 -10.46 -15.63 -0.89
CA THR A 84 -9.71 -14.38 -0.98
C THR A 84 -8.24 -14.66 -0.67
N TYR A 85 -7.33 -14.00 -1.38
CA TYR A 85 -5.89 -14.06 -1.12
C TYR A 85 -5.39 -12.68 -0.71
N PRO A 86 -4.62 -12.58 0.40
CA PRO A 86 -4.09 -11.30 0.85
C PRO A 86 -3.13 -10.70 -0.18
N ALA A 87 -3.41 -9.49 -0.59
CA ALA A 87 -2.63 -8.80 -1.61
C ALA A 87 -1.17 -8.58 -1.18
N ASN A 88 -0.24 -8.58 -2.14
CA ASN A 88 1.09 -8.05 -1.95
C ASN A 88 1.02 -6.53 -1.83
N LEU A 89 1.09 -6.00 -0.59
CA LEU A 89 0.96 -4.57 -0.33
C LEU A 89 2.17 -3.79 -0.85
N ARG A 90 3.34 -4.41 -0.94
CA ARG A 90 4.53 -3.77 -1.50
C ARG A 90 4.37 -3.46 -2.98
N LEU A 91 3.78 -4.38 -3.75
CA LEU A 91 3.46 -4.16 -5.17
C LEU A 91 2.24 -3.25 -5.32
N TYR A 92 1.25 -3.37 -4.44
CA TYR A 92 0.04 -2.55 -4.47
C TYR A 92 0.36 -1.07 -4.26
N MET A 93 1.14 -0.73 -3.23
CA MET A 93 1.51 0.65 -2.92
C MET A 93 2.43 1.30 -3.98
N GLN A 94 3.12 0.50 -4.82
CA GLN A 94 3.89 1.07 -5.94
C GLN A 94 3.01 1.74 -7.01
N LYS A 95 1.76 1.32 -7.11
CA LYS A 95 0.80 1.80 -8.12
C LYS A 95 0.01 3.03 -7.66
N LEU A 96 0.20 3.47 -6.42
CA LEU A 96 -0.60 4.51 -5.78
C LEU A 96 0.28 5.68 -5.35
N THR A 97 -0.30 6.87 -5.37
CA THR A 97 0.21 8.00 -4.59
C THR A 97 -0.23 7.87 -3.13
N GLU A 98 0.42 8.61 -2.24
CA GLU A 98 0.07 8.63 -0.81
C GLU A 98 -1.38 9.08 -0.59
N ASP A 99 -1.86 10.09 -1.33
CA ASP A 99 -3.24 10.58 -1.22
C ASP A 99 -4.26 9.60 -1.79
N GLN A 100 -3.92 8.87 -2.87
CA GLN A 100 -4.76 7.80 -3.38
C GLN A 100 -4.91 6.67 -2.36
N TRP A 101 -3.82 6.27 -1.70
CA TRP A 101 -3.88 5.29 -0.63
C TRP A 101 -4.79 5.75 0.51
N VAL A 102 -4.60 6.96 1.02
CA VAL A 102 -5.44 7.53 2.11
C VAL A 102 -6.92 7.52 1.71
N LYS A 103 -7.25 7.95 0.48
CA LYS A 103 -8.62 7.91 -0.01
C LYS A 103 -9.17 6.49 -0.04
N ILE A 104 -8.44 5.54 -0.62
CA ILE A 104 -8.85 4.13 -0.69
C ILE A 104 -9.06 3.57 0.72
N ALA A 105 -8.12 3.81 1.64
CA ALA A 105 -8.20 3.31 3.00
C ALA A 105 -9.44 3.83 3.76
N HIS A 106 -9.84 5.08 3.53
CA HIS A 106 -11.02 5.65 4.16
C HIS A 106 -12.36 5.30 3.50
N THR A 107 -12.37 4.77 2.26
CA THR A 107 -13.64 4.67 1.51
C THR A 107 -13.88 3.30 0.86
N ALA A 108 -12.85 2.48 0.70
CA ALA A 108 -13.01 1.20 0.01
C ALA A 108 -13.45 0.08 0.95
N GLU A 109 -14.35 -0.75 0.46
CA GLU A 109 -14.71 -2.01 1.07
C GLU A 109 -13.97 -3.15 0.37
N PHE A 110 -13.38 -4.05 1.16
CA PHE A 110 -12.65 -5.18 0.65
C PHE A 110 -13.39 -6.49 0.98
N ARG A 111 -13.10 -7.54 0.21
CA ARG A 111 -13.66 -8.86 0.48
C ARG A 111 -13.23 -9.39 1.83
N PRO A 112 -14.09 -10.15 2.51
CA PRO A 112 -13.68 -10.84 3.73
C PRO A 112 -12.45 -11.74 3.51
N PRO A 113 -11.63 -11.94 4.55
CA PRO A 113 -11.80 -11.47 5.94
C PRO A 113 -11.13 -10.11 6.22
N MET A 114 -10.74 -9.34 5.19
CA MET A 114 -10.07 -8.04 5.40
C MET A 114 -10.95 -7.10 6.23
N PRO A 115 -10.50 -6.65 7.43
CA PRO A 115 -11.28 -5.75 8.29
C PRO A 115 -11.12 -4.29 7.80
N TRP A 116 -11.65 -3.99 6.61
CA TRP A 116 -11.52 -2.69 5.96
C TRP A 116 -12.09 -1.52 6.79
N PHE A 117 -13.10 -1.80 7.61
CA PHE A 117 -13.69 -0.81 8.53
C PHE A 117 -12.63 -0.26 9.52
N ALA A 118 -11.65 -1.07 9.91
CA ALA A 118 -10.55 -0.58 10.75
C ALA A 118 -9.64 0.44 10.02
N LEU A 119 -9.53 0.34 8.70
CA LEU A 119 -8.81 1.36 7.90
C LEU A 119 -9.60 2.68 7.86
N HIS A 120 -10.94 2.61 7.81
CA HIS A 120 -11.79 3.81 7.81
C HIS A 120 -11.61 4.64 9.10
N ASP A 121 -11.39 3.97 10.23
CA ASP A 121 -11.22 4.61 11.54
C ASP A 121 -9.79 5.10 11.82
N MET A 122 -8.81 4.72 10.99
CA MET A 122 -7.43 5.20 11.15
C MET A 122 -7.32 6.68 10.82
N THR A 123 -6.45 7.38 11.55
CA THR A 123 -6.14 8.78 11.19
C THR A 123 -5.42 8.86 9.85
N THR A 124 -5.65 9.94 9.12
CA THR A 124 -4.89 10.23 7.88
C THR A 124 -3.37 10.16 8.11
N GLN A 125 -2.89 10.62 9.26
CA GLN A 125 -1.47 10.58 9.60
C GLN A 125 -0.95 9.15 9.73
N ASP A 126 -1.72 8.25 10.34
CA ASP A 126 -1.36 6.84 10.49
C ASP A 126 -1.37 6.10 9.14
N LEU A 127 -2.37 6.36 8.31
CA LEU A 127 -2.43 5.81 6.96
C LEU A 127 -1.23 6.26 6.09
N ARG A 128 -0.84 7.54 6.21
CA ARG A 128 0.37 8.05 5.56
C ARG A 128 1.65 7.37 6.07
N ALA A 129 1.74 7.13 7.37
CA ALA A 129 2.89 6.43 7.96
C ALA A 129 2.98 4.97 7.45
N ILE A 130 1.86 4.26 7.37
CA ILE A 130 1.77 2.92 6.77
C ILE A 130 2.24 2.93 5.31
N TYR A 131 1.75 3.89 4.51
CA TYR A 131 2.16 4.04 3.12
C TYR A 131 3.67 4.25 2.99
N ARG A 132 4.22 5.22 3.73
CA ARG A 132 5.64 5.58 3.67
C ARG A 132 6.54 4.43 4.06
N PHE A 133 6.20 3.70 5.12
CA PHE A 133 6.96 2.53 5.51
C PHE A 133 6.88 1.41 4.47
N THR A 134 5.69 1.12 3.93
CA THR A 134 5.54 0.11 2.87
C THR A 134 6.35 0.48 1.62
N ARG A 135 6.36 1.76 1.25
CA ARG A 135 7.17 2.29 0.13
C ARG A 135 8.68 2.24 0.43
N TYR A 136 9.07 2.49 1.68
CA TYR A 136 10.46 2.37 2.15
C TYR A 136 10.99 0.94 2.00
N LEU A 137 10.18 -0.06 2.30
CA LEU A 137 10.55 -1.46 2.07
C LEU A 137 10.78 -1.78 0.57
N GLY A 138 10.23 -0.99 -0.34
CA GLY A 138 10.38 -1.18 -1.79
C GLY A 138 9.54 -2.33 -2.35
N ALA A 139 9.58 -2.53 -3.66
CA ALA A 139 8.90 -3.65 -4.33
C ALA A 139 9.61 -4.97 -4.04
N ALA A 140 8.83 -6.02 -3.73
CA ALA A 140 9.35 -7.39 -3.57
C ALA A 140 8.20 -8.41 -3.64
N GLY A 141 8.53 -9.67 -3.90
CA GLY A 141 7.59 -10.78 -3.97
C GLY A 141 6.73 -10.76 -5.24
N GLU A 142 5.83 -11.72 -5.32
CA GLU A 142 4.94 -11.92 -6.47
C GLU A 142 3.52 -11.39 -6.18
N PRO A 143 2.72 -11.12 -7.22
CA PRO A 143 1.31 -10.82 -7.05
C PRO A 143 0.56 -11.96 -6.34
N ALA A 144 -0.41 -11.62 -5.52
CA ALA A 144 -1.29 -12.63 -4.92
C ALA A 144 -2.11 -13.35 -6.00
N PRO A 145 -2.51 -14.61 -5.76
CA PRO A 145 -3.44 -15.32 -6.63
C PRO A 145 -4.76 -14.56 -6.80
N ALA A 146 -5.44 -14.81 -7.92
CA ALA A 146 -6.74 -14.23 -8.18
C ALA A 146 -7.79 -14.76 -7.21
N TYR A 147 -8.76 -13.91 -6.87
CA TYR A 147 -9.94 -14.32 -6.11
C TYR A 147 -10.70 -15.44 -6.82
N LEU A 148 -11.16 -16.43 -6.03
CA LEU A 148 -12.03 -17.52 -6.51
C LEU A 148 -13.45 -17.32 -5.98
N PRO A 149 -14.49 -17.25 -6.84
CA PRO A 149 -15.88 -17.12 -6.41
C PRO A 149 -16.37 -18.37 -5.67
N PRO A 150 -17.52 -18.28 -4.96
CA PRO A 150 -18.13 -19.45 -4.33
C PRO A 150 -18.31 -20.61 -5.32
N GLY A 151 -18.08 -21.83 -4.86
CA GLY A 151 -18.15 -23.04 -5.70
C GLY A 151 -16.86 -23.41 -6.42
N GLN A 152 -15.86 -22.52 -6.46
CA GLN A 152 -14.51 -22.86 -6.97
C GLN A 152 -13.60 -23.26 -5.82
N GLU A 153 -12.86 -24.36 -6.01
CA GLU A 153 -11.92 -24.88 -5.02
C GLU A 153 -10.54 -24.27 -5.22
N PRO A 154 -9.89 -23.77 -4.14
CA PRO A 154 -8.49 -23.38 -4.19
C PRO A 154 -7.59 -24.61 -4.37
N GLN A 155 -6.55 -24.49 -5.19
CA GLN A 155 -5.59 -25.58 -5.38
C GLN A 155 -4.49 -25.60 -4.30
N GLY A 156 -4.28 -24.49 -3.59
CA GLY A 156 -3.31 -24.34 -2.53
C GLY A 156 -3.91 -24.47 -1.12
N PRO A 157 -3.13 -24.29 -0.07
CA PRO A 157 -3.63 -24.30 1.30
C PRO A 157 -4.61 -23.16 1.55
N PHE A 158 -5.59 -23.39 2.42
CA PHE A 158 -6.54 -22.36 2.81
C PHE A 158 -7.00 -22.50 4.26
N VAL A 159 -7.37 -21.38 4.86
CA VAL A 159 -8.09 -21.31 6.13
C VAL A 159 -9.59 -21.29 5.81
N LEU A 160 -10.35 -22.22 6.40
CA LEU A 160 -11.78 -22.28 6.22
C LEU A 160 -12.50 -21.48 7.31
N PHE A 161 -13.31 -20.51 6.88
CA PHE A 161 -14.23 -19.80 7.75
C PHE A 161 -15.58 -20.54 7.81
N PRO A 162 -16.23 -20.61 8.99
CA PRO A 162 -17.55 -21.22 9.09
C PRO A 162 -18.57 -20.44 8.28
N ALA A 163 -19.57 -21.17 7.73
CA ALA A 163 -20.75 -20.53 7.20
C ALA A 163 -21.57 -19.92 8.35
N PRO A 164 -22.31 -18.82 8.11
CA PRO A 164 -23.25 -18.29 9.10
C PRO A 164 -24.24 -19.39 9.51
N PRO A 165 -24.71 -19.37 10.77
CA PRO A 165 -25.80 -20.26 11.18
C PRO A 165 -26.99 -20.10 10.23
N LYS A 166 -27.65 -21.22 9.89
CA LYS A 166 -28.88 -21.19 9.11
C LYS A 166 -30.04 -20.76 10.00
#